data_4e979afe1c8061d9c417925c238d25f3
#
_entry.id   4e979afe1c8061d9c417925c238d25f3
#
_cell.length_a   1.000
_cell.length_b   1.000
_cell.length_c   1.000
_cell.angle_alpha   90.00
_cell.angle_beta   90.00
_cell.angle_gamma   90.00
#
_symmetry.space_group_name_H-M   'P 1'
#
loop_
_entity.id
_entity.type
_entity.pdbx_description
1 polymer ?
#
loop_
_entity_poly.entity_id
_entity_poly.type
_entity_poly.pdbx_seq_one_letter_code
_entity_poly.pdbx_strand_id
1 'polypeptide(L)'
;MREHNRNITKPLSQARQIDGCPLARHNPGMCNLYSITKAQDAMRALFRFSRDLTGNLPPMPGVFPDYPAPIVRMAKDERELVIARWGMPSPAFALKGRTTDPGVTNVRNTASPHWRRWLGPANRCIVPFTSFSEYETGPDGKKIPVWFALGEDRPLAAFAGIWTNWTSVRRAKEGEVTCDHFAFLTTEANAEVAPIHPKAMPVIFTTEEEVDIWLNAPTQVALEMQRPLADGKLRIVAKGERTDAA
;
A
#
# COMPACT_ATOMS: atom_id res chain seq x y z
N MET A 1 24.10 51.16 -2.25
CA MET A 1 24.53 49.79 -2.47
C MET A 1 23.70 48.89 -1.57
N ARG A 2 22.68 48.20 -2.10
CA ARG A 2 21.85 47.20 -1.39
C ARG A 2 21.91 45.93 -2.21
N GLU A 3 22.60 44.92 -1.68
CA GLU A 3 22.70 43.60 -2.27
C GLU A 3 21.39 42.86 -2.08
N HIS A 4 20.83 42.42 -3.21
CA HIS A 4 19.66 41.55 -3.26
C HIS A 4 20.11 40.10 -3.11
N ASN A 5 19.79 39.51 -1.96
CA ASN A 5 19.97 38.08 -1.71
C ASN A 5 18.78 37.31 -2.37
N ARG A 6 19.03 36.68 -3.51
CA ARG A 6 18.06 35.81 -4.18
C ARG A 6 18.24 34.39 -3.64
N ASN A 7 17.36 34.01 -2.75
CA ASN A 7 17.18 32.62 -2.38
C ASN A 7 16.56 31.85 -3.59
N ILE A 8 17.38 31.08 -4.26
CA ILE A 8 16.94 30.16 -5.32
C ILE A 8 16.55 28.83 -4.67
N THR A 9 15.27 28.65 -4.45
CA THR A 9 14.69 27.34 -4.14
C THR A 9 14.82 26.45 -5.37
N LYS A 10 15.65 25.41 -5.28
CA LYS A 10 15.76 24.37 -6.32
C LYS A 10 14.46 23.53 -6.34
N PRO A 11 13.86 23.31 -7.51
CA PRO A 11 12.74 22.39 -7.63
C PRO A 11 13.21 20.95 -7.46
N LEU A 12 12.50 20.18 -6.63
CA LEU A 12 12.60 18.72 -6.52
C LEU A 12 12.00 18.08 -7.80
N SER A 13 12.75 18.12 -8.88
CA SER A 13 12.42 17.36 -10.08
C SER A 13 13.58 16.43 -10.40
N GLN A 14 13.39 15.15 -10.14
CA GLN A 14 13.82 14.03 -10.96
C GLN A 14 13.59 12.74 -10.17
N ALA A 15 12.47 12.07 -10.43
CA ALA A 15 12.33 10.65 -10.13
C ALA A 15 13.40 9.93 -10.98
N ARG A 16 14.54 9.58 -10.36
CA ARG A 16 15.53 8.71 -10.99
C ARG A 16 14.91 7.34 -11.13
N GLN A 17 14.73 6.91 -12.37
CA GLN A 17 14.56 5.52 -12.73
C GLN A 17 15.69 4.72 -12.08
N ILE A 18 15.37 3.86 -11.11
CA ILE A 18 16.36 3.03 -10.42
C ILE A 18 16.28 1.65 -11.06
N ASP A 19 17.00 1.49 -12.16
CA ASP A 19 17.37 0.16 -12.66
C ASP A 19 18.37 -0.44 -11.65
N GLY A 20 18.03 -1.58 -11.06
CA GLY A 20 18.94 -2.36 -10.22
C GLY A 20 18.70 -2.32 -8.71
N CYS A 21 17.45 -2.47 -8.24
CA CYS A 21 17.23 -2.73 -6.82
C CYS A 21 17.48 -4.23 -6.52
N PRO A 22 18.45 -4.59 -5.62
CA PRO A 22 18.57 -5.95 -5.16
C PRO A 22 17.29 -6.35 -4.43
N LEU A 23 16.80 -7.54 -4.75
CA LEU A 23 15.61 -8.17 -4.17
C LEU A 23 15.57 -7.98 -2.65
N ALA A 24 14.60 -7.24 -2.16
CA ALA A 24 14.26 -7.24 -0.75
C ALA A 24 14.02 -8.69 -0.34
N ARG A 25 14.63 -9.13 0.77
CA ARG A 25 14.47 -10.51 1.26
C ARG A 25 12.97 -10.73 1.49
N HIS A 26 12.37 -11.56 0.65
CA HIS A 26 10.99 -11.97 0.75
C HIS A 26 10.70 -12.53 2.15
N ASN A 27 9.74 -11.94 2.83
CA ASN A 27 9.07 -12.59 3.94
C ASN A 27 8.02 -13.53 3.30
N PRO A 28 8.18 -14.88 3.36
CA PRO A 28 7.41 -15.82 2.54
C PRO A 28 6.00 -16.06 3.10
N GLY A 29 5.25 -15.01 3.35
CA GLY A 29 3.95 -15.16 3.98
C GLY A 29 2.96 -14.02 3.81
N MET A 30 3.22 -13.03 2.94
CA MET A 30 2.33 -11.86 2.81
C MET A 30 2.40 -11.26 1.42
N CYS A 31 1.28 -10.70 0.94
CA CYS A 31 1.20 -9.93 -0.29
C CYS A 31 2.22 -8.78 -0.27
N ASN A 32 3.15 -8.79 -1.20
CA ASN A 32 4.27 -7.84 -1.25
C ASN A 32 4.42 -7.16 -2.63
N LEU A 33 3.36 -7.18 -3.43
CA LEU A 33 3.39 -6.60 -4.76
C LEU A 33 1.96 -6.28 -5.22
N TYR A 34 1.74 -5.07 -5.70
CA TYR A 34 0.48 -4.67 -6.33
C TYR A 34 0.74 -3.65 -7.44
N SER A 35 -0.24 -3.36 -8.27
CA SER A 35 -0.16 -2.38 -9.34
C SER A 35 -1.25 -1.30 -9.23
N ILE A 36 -0.97 -0.14 -9.83
CA ILE A 36 -1.89 0.97 -10.02
C ILE A 36 -1.66 1.47 -11.45
N THR A 37 -2.49 1.04 -12.39
CA THR A 37 -2.33 1.40 -13.80
C THR A 37 -3.38 2.40 -14.30
N LYS A 38 -4.43 2.66 -13.50
CA LYS A 38 -5.45 3.67 -13.85
C LYS A 38 -4.98 5.09 -13.48
N ALA A 39 -5.42 6.05 -14.29
CA ALA A 39 -5.06 7.46 -14.15
C ALA A 39 -5.61 8.10 -12.86
N GLN A 40 -5.01 9.20 -12.42
CA GLN A 40 -5.42 9.97 -11.24
C GLN A 40 -6.88 10.44 -11.30
N ASP A 41 -7.38 10.79 -12.49
CA ASP A 41 -8.79 11.19 -12.66
C ASP A 41 -9.76 10.06 -12.34
N ALA A 42 -9.41 8.81 -12.68
CA ALA A 42 -10.20 7.65 -12.30
C ALA A 42 -10.17 7.43 -10.78
N MET A 43 -9.01 7.64 -10.14
CA MET A 43 -8.90 7.60 -8.67
C MET A 43 -9.74 8.71 -8.03
N ARG A 44 -9.70 9.95 -8.58
CA ARG A 44 -10.50 11.07 -8.09
C ARG A 44 -12.00 10.79 -8.19
N ALA A 45 -12.44 10.26 -9.31
CA ALA A 45 -13.83 9.92 -9.53
C ALA A 45 -14.36 8.86 -8.56
N LEU A 46 -13.55 7.80 -8.30
CA LEU A 46 -13.94 6.70 -7.42
C LEU A 46 -13.81 7.04 -5.93
N PHE A 47 -12.72 7.69 -5.53
CA PHE A 47 -12.41 7.92 -4.11
C PHE A 47 -12.76 9.33 -3.62
N ARG A 48 -13.26 10.20 -4.52
CA ARG A 48 -13.79 11.54 -4.21
C ARG A 48 -12.88 12.40 -3.35
N PHE A 49 -11.59 12.43 -3.61
CA PHE A 49 -10.68 13.35 -2.94
C PHE A 49 -10.74 14.74 -3.59
N SER A 50 -10.79 15.78 -2.75
CA SER A 50 -10.81 17.19 -3.18
C SER A 50 -9.40 17.76 -3.36
N ARG A 51 -8.42 17.19 -2.63
CA ARG A 51 -7.04 17.65 -2.64
C ARG A 51 -6.14 16.56 -3.22
N ASP A 52 -5.27 16.98 -4.14
CA ASP A 52 -4.23 16.14 -4.72
C ASP A 52 -2.86 16.75 -4.46
N LEU A 53 -2.06 16.07 -3.65
CA LEU A 53 -0.72 16.51 -3.25
C LEU A 53 0.38 15.64 -3.88
N THR A 54 0.03 14.82 -4.87
CA THR A 54 0.97 13.85 -5.46
C THR A 54 1.68 14.37 -6.71
N GLY A 55 1.19 15.45 -7.30
CA GLY A 55 1.64 15.91 -8.61
C GLY A 55 1.20 14.96 -9.72
N ASN A 56 2.00 14.82 -10.77
CA ASN A 56 1.72 13.90 -11.87
C ASN A 56 2.17 12.48 -11.50
N LEU A 57 1.22 11.56 -11.34
CA LEU A 57 1.49 10.14 -11.07
C LEU A 57 1.55 9.34 -12.37
N PRO A 58 2.71 8.78 -12.72
CA PRO A 58 2.76 7.79 -13.79
C PRO A 58 2.06 6.49 -13.37
N PRO A 59 1.62 5.66 -14.32
CA PRO A 59 1.20 4.29 -14.01
C PRO A 59 2.29 3.55 -13.23
N MET A 60 1.87 2.79 -12.23
CA MET A 60 2.76 2.00 -11.36
C MET A 60 2.47 0.51 -11.56
N PRO A 61 3.09 -0.15 -12.55
CA PRO A 61 2.83 -1.56 -12.86
C PRO A 61 3.36 -2.53 -11.79
N GLY A 62 4.14 -2.03 -10.84
CA GLY A 62 4.63 -2.80 -9.70
C GLY A 62 5.03 -1.90 -8.55
N VAL A 63 4.27 -1.93 -7.46
CA VAL A 63 4.60 -1.29 -6.19
C VAL A 63 5.16 -2.35 -5.26
N PHE A 64 6.41 -2.19 -4.87
CA PHE A 64 7.13 -3.11 -3.99
C PHE A 64 7.23 -2.55 -2.56
N PRO A 65 7.50 -3.40 -1.55
CA PRO A 65 7.80 -2.93 -0.20
C PRO A 65 8.87 -1.84 -0.22
N ASP A 66 8.68 -0.84 0.65
CA ASP A 66 9.56 0.32 0.78
C ASP A 66 9.45 1.35 -0.38
N TYR A 67 8.57 1.13 -1.37
CA TYR A 67 8.32 2.10 -2.44
C TYR A 67 7.32 3.17 -2.00
N PRO A 68 7.45 4.40 -2.52
CA PRO A 68 6.41 5.42 -2.42
C PRO A 68 5.23 5.04 -3.32
N ALA A 69 4.01 5.21 -2.81
CA ALA A 69 2.78 5.00 -3.56
C ALA A 69 1.67 5.91 -3.06
N PRO A 70 0.64 6.20 -3.87
CA PRO A 70 -0.48 7.03 -3.47
C PRO A 70 -1.38 6.31 -2.46
N ILE A 71 -1.83 7.07 -1.46
CA ILE A 71 -2.91 6.69 -0.54
C ILE A 71 -3.93 7.82 -0.49
N VAL A 72 -5.20 7.49 -0.19
CA VAL A 72 -6.23 8.48 0.12
C VAL A 72 -6.51 8.42 1.62
N ARG A 73 -6.45 9.58 2.29
CA ARG A 73 -6.71 9.71 3.72
C ARG A 73 -7.62 10.90 4.00
N MET A 74 -8.13 10.97 5.22
CA MET A 74 -8.84 12.16 5.70
C MET A 74 -7.84 13.21 6.19
N ALA A 75 -8.04 14.47 5.75
CA ALA A 75 -7.36 15.65 6.27
C ALA A 75 -8.43 16.64 6.70
N LYS A 76 -8.71 16.73 8.01
CA LYS A 76 -9.88 17.38 8.57
C LYS A 76 -11.15 16.70 8.01
N ASP A 77 -11.98 17.42 7.29
CA ASP A 77 -13.26 16.93 6.75
C ASP A 77 -13.18 16.57 5.25
N GLU A 78 -12.00 16.58 4.66
CA GLU A 78 -11.80 16.33 3.23
C GLU A 78 -10.89 15.13 2.99
N ARG A 79 -11.11 14.45 1.87
CA ARG A 79 -10.17 13.42 1.40
C ARG A 79 -9.03 14.06 0.61
N GLU A 80 -7.82 13.61 0.87
CA GLU A 80 -6.64 14.01 0.10
C GLU A 80 -5.88 12.79 -0.43
N LEU A 81 -5.37 12.93 -1.66
CA LEU A 81 -4.43 11.98 -2.26
C LEU A 81 -3.00 12.44 -1.93
N VAL A 82 -2.23 11.57 -1.30
CA VAL A 82 -0.84 11.86 -0.90
C VAL A 82 0.07 10.69 -1.23
N ILE A 83 1.38 10.94 -1.32
CA ILE A 83 2.38 9.89 -1.41
C ILE A 83 2.79 9.46 -0.01
N ALA A 84 2.79 8.15 0.23
CA ALA A 84 3.33 7.53 1.44
C ALA A 84 4.23 6.35 1.09
N ARG A 85 5.14 5.97 1.97
CA ARG A 85 6.09 4.88 1.80
C ARG A 85 5.49 3.58 2.33
N TRP A 86 5.50 2.53 1.53
CA TRP A 86 4.90 1.25 1.92
C TRP A 86 5.75 0.50 2.95
N GLY A 87 5.30 0.50 4.18
CA GLY A 87 5.97 -0.15 5.31
C GLY A 87 5.79 0.66 6.60
N MET A 88 4.82 0.31 7.43
CA MET A 88 4.61 0.90 8.75
C MET A 88 5.77 0.58 9.69
N PRO A 89 6.01 1.35 10.76
CA PRO A 89 7.03 1.05 11.76
C PRO A 89 6.88 -0.36 12.33
N SER A 90 7.99 -1.08 12.41
CA SER A 90 8.01 -2.43 12.98
C SER A 90 7.87 -2.40 14.51
N PRO A 91 7.22 -3.41 15.13
CA PRO A 91 7.26 -3.55 16.57
C PRO A 91 8.69 -3.68 17.09
N ALA A 92 9.00 -3.03 18.23
CA ALA A 92 10.35 -3.01 18.79
C ALA A 92 10.95 -4.42 18.97
N PHE A 93 10.13 -5.39 19.42
CA PHE A 93 10.58 -6.78 19.56
C PHE A 93 10.99 -7.45 18.24
N ALA A 94 10.41 -7.02 17.11
CA ALA A 94 10.73 -7.56 15.80
C ALA A 94 12.05 -7.00 15.24
N LEU A 95 12.48 -5.84 15.70
CA LEU A 95 13.74 -5.23 15.30
C LEU A 95 14.96 -5.95 15.88
N LYS A 96 14.82 -6.62 17.03
CA LYS A 96 15.89 -7.42 17.67
C LYS A 96 17.24 -6.67 17.74
N GLY A 97 17.22 -5.38 18.07
CA GLY A 97 18.40 -4.53 18.14
C GLY A 97 18.99 -4.08 16.80
N ARG A 98 18.29 -4.28 15.68
CA ARG A 98 18.70 -3.76 14.37
C ARG A 98 18.67 -2.24 14.37
N THR A 99 19.62 -1.62 13.69
CA THR A 99 19.68 -0.18 13.46
C THR A 99 18.80 0.28 12.30
N THR A 100 18.28 -0.67 11.51
CA THR A 100 17.38 -0.41 10.39
C THR A 100 16.05 -1.12 10.59
N ASP A 101 14.96 -0.46 10.20
CA ASP A 101 13.61 -0.98 10.24
C ASP A 101 13.15 -1.33 8.82
N PRO A 102 12.95 -2.61 8.46
CA PRO A 102 12.47 -3.00 7.14
C PRO A 102 11.02 -2.59 6.87
N GLY A 103 10.28 -2.22 7.92
CA GLY A 103 8.86 -1.91 7.85
C GLY A 103 7.95 -3.12 7.78
N VAL A 104 6.70 -2.92 8.18
CA VAL A 104 5.63 -3.90 8.08
C VAL A 104 4.66 -3.48 6.98
N THR A 105 4.57 -4.29 5.95
CA THR A 105 3.73 -4.01 4.77
C THR A 105 2.27 -4.41 4.95
N ASN A 106 2.00 -5.40 5.83
CA ASN A 106 0.68 -6.00 6.02
C ASN A 106 0.35 -6.12 7.50
N VAL A 107 -0.88 -5.76 7.86
CA VAL A 107 -1.39 -5.83 9.23
C VAL A 107 -2.49 -6.87 9.32
N ARG A 108 -2.21 -8.00 9.99
CA ARG A 108 -3.20 -9.08 10.18
C ARG A 108 -3.86 -9.00 11.55
N ASN A 109 -3.07 -8.91 12.59
CA ASN A 109 -3.55 -8.92 13.98
C ASN A 109 -3.81 -7.50 14.48
N THR A 110 -4.99 -6.96 14.19
CA THR A 110 -5.43 -5.63 14.66
C THR A 110 -5.64 -5.55 16.16
N ALA A 111 -5.78 -6.68 16.84
CA ALA A 111 -5.84 -6.72 18.31
C ALA A 111 -4.49 -6.45 19.00
N SER A 112 -3.38 -6.52 18.25
CA SER A 112 -2.05 -6.24 18.78
C SER A 112 -1.95 -4.81 19.33
N PRO A 113 -1.40 -4.61 20.55
CA PRO A 113 -1.20 -3.28 21.14
C PRO A 113 -0.38 -2.34 20.25
N HIS A 114 0.52 -2.90 19.43
CA HIS A 114 1.35 -2.13 18.52
C HIS A 114 0.52 -1.34 17.51
N TRP A 115 -0.55 -1.95 16.95
CA TRP A 115 -1.37 -1.34 15.91
C TRP A 115 -2.49 -0.44 16.43
N ARG A 116 -2.95 -0.62 17.66
CA ARG A 116 -4.11 0.09 18.22
C ARG A 116 -4.05 1.60 18.07
N ARG A 117 -2.86 2.19 18.20
CA ARG A 117 -2.65 3.65 18.08
C ARG A 117 -2.93 4.20 16.67
N TRP A 118 -2.93 3.36 15.65
CA TRP A 118 -3.13 3.75 14.26
C TRP A 118 -4.42 3.21 13.64
N LEU A 119 -5.28 2.57 14.42
CA LEU A 119 -6.57 2.04 13.94
C LEU A 119 -7.71 3.07 14.00
N GLY A 120 -7.49 4.22 14.61
CA GLY A 120 -8.46 5.32 14.66
C GLY A 120 -8.63 6.03 13.30
N PRO A 121 -9.74 6.77 13.09
CA PRO A 121 -10.02 7.46 11.83
C PRO A 121 -8.88 8.35 11.33
N ALA A 122 -8.15 9.02 12.24
CA ALA A 122 -7.05 9.90 11.90
C ALA A 122 -5.85 9.19 11.21
N ASN A 123 -5.74 7.88 11.38
CA ASN A 123 -4.65 7.08 10.83
C ASN A 123 -5.13 6.03 9.83
N ARG A 124 -6.40 6.04 9.44
CA ARG A 124 -6.90 5.16 8.40
C ARG A 124 -6.73 5.81 7.03
N CYS A 125 -6.45 4.99 6.04
CA CYS A 125 -6.36 5.39 4.65
C CYS A 125 -6.91 4.26 3.77
N ILE A 126 -7.09 4.54 2.50
CA ILE A 126 -7.25 3.51 1.49
C ILE A 126 -6.06 3.55 0.54
N VAL A 127 -5.70 2.39 0.02
CA VAL A 127 -4.59 2.22 -0.91
C VAL A 127 -5.18 1.83 -2.27
N PRO A 128 -5.19 2.73 -3.26
CA PRO A 128 -5.65 2.41 -4.60
C PRO A 128 -4.87 1.25 -5.21
N PHE A 129 -5.54 0.35 -5.92
CA PHE A 129 -4.89 -0.72 -6.68
C PHE A 129 -5.74 -1.11 -7.88
N THR A 130 -5.10 -1.74 -8.88
CA THR A 130 -5.75 -2.33 -10.04
C THR A 130 -5.57 -3.85 -10.09
N SER A 131 -4.45 -4.34 -9.57
CA SER A 131 -4.21 -5.77 -9.33
C SER A 131 -3.21 -5.97 -8.19
N PHE A 132 -3.19 -7.17 -7.60
CA PHE A 132 -2.20 -7.55 -6.59
C PHE A 132 -1.67 -8.96 -6.86
N SER A 133 -0.46 -9.24 -6.38
CA SER A 133 0.19 -10.51 -6.63
C SER A 133 0.44 -11.28 -5.35
N GLU A 134 0.15 -12.59 -5.43
CA GLU A 134 0.60 -13.60 -4.48
C GLU A 134 1.53 -14.59 -5.18
N TYR A 135 2.30 -15.34 -4.40
CA TYR A 135 3.33 -16.22 -4.96
C TYR A 135 2.93 -17.70 -4.82
N GLU A 136 2.76 -18.35 -5.96
CA GLU A 136 2.72 -19.81 -6.05
C GLU A 136 4.14 -20.39 -5.96
N THR A 137 4.26 -21.58 -5.38
CA THR A 137 5.53 -22.32 -5.43
C THR A 137 5.50 -23.30 -6.59
N GLY A 138 6.31 -23.05 -7.60
CA GLY A 138 6.44 -23.94 -8.76
C GLY A 138 7.07 -25.30 -8.39
N PRO A 139 7.03 -26.28 -9.32
CA PRO A 139 7.60 -27.61 -9.11
C PRO A 139 9.11 -27.59 -8.81
N ASP A 140 9.83 -26.58 -9.31
CA ASP A 140 11.27 -26.36 -9.07
C ASP A 140 11.55 -25.57 -7.78
N GLY A 141 10.54 -25.30 -6.95
CA GLY A 141 10.63 -24.52 -5.72
C GLY A 141 10.69 -23.00 -5.93
N LYS A 142 10.69 -22.53 -7.16
CA LYS A 142 10.71 -21.08 -7.45
C LYS A 142 9.34 -20.45 -7.17
N LYS A 143 9.40 -19.20 -6.74
CA LYS A 143 8.19 -18.38 -6.52
C LYS A 143 7.76 -17.75 -7.83
N ILE A 144 6.53 -18.05 -8.23
CA ILE A 144 5.89 -17.56 -9.45
C ILE A 144 4.82 -16.54 -9.03
N PRO A 145 4.92 -15.27 -9.45
CA PRO A 145 3.87 -14.30 -9.16
C PRO A 145 2.58 -14.68 -9.89
N VAL A 146 1.47 -14.61 -9.18
CA VAL A 146 0.11 -14.80 -9.72
C VAL A 146 -0.67 -13.54 -9.40
N TRP A 147 -1.13 -12.85 -10.44
CA TRP A 147 -1.81 -11.56 -10.33
C TRP A 147 -3.32 -11.74 -10.29
N PHE A 148 -3.94 -11.10 -9.32
CA PHE A 148 -5.37 -11.07 -9.09
C PHE A 148 -5.93 -9.67 -9.33
N ALA A 149 -7.08 -9.58 -9.97
CA ALA A 149 -7.85 -8.35 -10.15
C ALA A 149 -9.35 -8.64 -10.06
N LEU A 150 -10.17 -7.60 -9.96
CA LEU A 150 -11.63 -7.72 -9.94
C LEU A 150 -12.22 -8.08 -11.33
N GLY A 151 -11.46 -7.91 -12.39
CA GLY A 151 -11.82 -8.22 -13.77
C GLY A 151 -10.62 -8.16 -14.69
N GLU A 152 -10.78 -8.64 -15.93
CA GLU A 152 -9.73 -8.63 -16.96
C GLU A 152 -9.25 -7.22 -17.32
N ASP A 153 -10.15 -6.23 -17.24
CA ASP A 153 -9.89 -4.81 -17.45
C ASP A 153 -9.25 -4.11 -16.27
N ARG A 154 -9.00 -4.85 -15.19
CA ARG A 154 -8.36 -4.38 -13.94
C ARG A 154 -9.02 -3.12 -13.40
N PRO A 155 -10.31 -3.20 -13.00
CA PRO A 155 -11.00 -2.05 -12.44
C PRO A 155 -10.32 -1.60 -11.16
N LEU A 156 -10.34 -0.28 -10.93
CA LEU A 156 -9.78 0.33 -9.74
C LEU A 156 -10.57 -0.05 -8.49
N ALA A 157 -9.87 -0.42 -7.44
CA ALA A 157 -10.41 -0.69 -6.12
C ALA A 157 -9.44 -0.20 -5.03
N ALA A 158 -9.71 -0.47 -3.77
CA ALA A 158 -8.85 -0.04 -2.67
C ALA A 158 -8.61 -1.17 -1.66
N PHE A 159 -7.40 -1.18 -1.08
CA PHE A 159 -7.15 -1.91 0.16
C PHE A 159 -7.45 -1.05 1.38
N ALA A 160 -7.96 -1.69 2.45
CA ALA A 160 -8.05 -1.07 3.76
C ALA A 160 -6.65 -0.79 4.32
N GLY A 161 -6.27 0.45 4.48
CA GLY A 161 -4.93 0.85 4.92
C GLY A 161 -4.92 1.61 6.24
N ILE A 162 -3.74 1.62 6.86
CA ILE A 162 -3.40 2.52 7.96
C ILE A 162 -2.11 3.26 7.62
N TRP A 163 -1.96 4.46 8.15
CA TRP A 163 -0.81 5.31 7.88
C TRP A 163 -0.33 6.04 9.13
N THR A 164 0.92 6.53 9.09
CA THR A 164 1.49 7.41 10.11
C THR A 164 2.63 8.22 9.54
N ASN A 165 2.83 9.45 10.02
CA ASN A 165 4.07 10.16 9.83
C ASN A 165 5.10 9.63 10.84
N TRP A 166 6.27 9.20 10.37
CA TRP A 166 7.25 8.54 11.21
C TRP A 166 8.68 8.76 10.73
N THR A 167 9.61 8.86 11.67
CA THR A 167 11.05 8.87 11.38
C THR A 167 11.60 7.46 11.47
N SER A 168 12.23 6.98 10.42
CA SER A 168 12.83 5.64 10.37
C SER A 168 14.14 5.62 9.59
N VAL A 169 14.99 4.65 9.87
CA VAL A 169 16.14 4.29 9.05
C VAL A 169 15.81 3.02 8.29
N ARG A 170 15.49 3.13 7.01
CA ARG A 170 15.19 1.95 6.16
C ARG A 170 16.46 1.29 5.65
N ARG A 171 17.44 2.10 5.32
CA ARG A 171 18.76 1.67 4.83
C ARG A 171 19.82 2.53 5.49
N ALA A 172 20.93 1.93 5.92
CA ALA A 172 22.02 2.66 6.57
C ALA A 172 22.54 3.84 5.74
N LYS A 173 22.58 3.69 4.40
CA LYS A 173 23.03 4.75 3.47
C LYS A 173 22.04 5.91 3.36
N GLU A 174 20.77 5.69 3.64
CA GLU A 174 19.72 6.72 3.57
C GLU A 174 19.70 7.58 4.85
N GLY A 175 20.08 6.99 5.98
CA GLY A 175 19.99 7.64 7.29
C GLY A 175 18.55 7.72 7.79
N GLU A 176 18.29 8.66 8.71
CA GLU A 176 16.96 8.96 9.22
C GLU A 176 16.16 9.77 8.21
N VAL A 177 14.97 9.28 7.89
CA VAL A 177 13.99 9.94 7.03
C VAL A 177 12.66 10.02 7.73
N THR A 178 12.08 11.21 7.80
CA THR A 178 10.71 11.44 8.27
C THR A 178 9.79 11.56 7.07
N CYS A 179 8.84 10.65 6.94
CA CYS A 179 7.83 10.69 5.89
C CYS A 179 6.55 9.96 6.33
N ASP A 180 5.51 10.04 5.51
CA ASP A 180 4.31 9.26 5.72
C ASP A 180 4.57 7.81 5.30
N HIS A 181 4.19 6.87 6.17
CA HIS A 181 4.28 5.45 5.95
C HIS A 181 2.89 4.83 5.95
N PHE A 182 2.68 3.77 5.18
CA PHE A 182 1.43 3.03 5.19
C PHE A 182 1.64 1.53 5.17
N ALA A 183 0.62 0.80 5.57
CA ALA A 183 0.43 -0.63 5.32
C ALA A 183 -1.06 -0.88 5.11
N PHE A 184 -1.42 -1.99 4.49
CA PHE A 184 -2.81 -2.38 4.41
C PHE A 184 -3.12 -3.62 5.25
N LEU A 185 -4.39 -3.78 5.59
CA LEU A 185 -4.87 -4.89 6.38
C LEU A 185 -4.97 -6.15 5.51
N THR A 186 -4.75 -7.29 6.14
CA THR A 186 -4.99 -8.62 5.54
C THR A 186 -6.01 -9.40 6.34
N THR A 187 -6.66 -10.32 5.66
CA THR A 187 -7.65 -11.24 6.20
C THR A 187 -7.40 -12.65 5.70
N GLU A 188 -8.24 -13.65 6.03
CA GLU A 188 -8.16 -14.99 5.45
C GLU A 188 -8.39 -14.93 3.94
N ALA A 189 -7.81 -15.90 3.24
CA ALA A 189 -7.94 -15.99 1.80
C ALA A 189 -9.37 -16.48 1.41
N ASN A 190 -9.93 -15.88 0.35
CA ASN A 190 -11.15 -16.37 -0.29
C ASN A 190 -10.86 -17.56 -1.23
N ALA A 191 -11.89 -18.10 -1.90
CA ALA A 191 -11.76 -19.27 -2.75
C ALA A 191 -10.76 -19.11 -3.90
N GLU A 192 -10.60 -17.91 -4.45
CA GLU A 192 -9.69 -17.64 -5.57
C GLU A 192 -8.22 -17.55 -5.12
N VAL A 193 -7.98 -16.96 -3.96
CA VAL A 193 -6.60 -16.73 -3.45
C VAL A 193 -6.07 -17.94 -2.70
N ALA A 194 -6.93 -18.69 -1.99
CA ALA A 194 -6.52 -19.80 -1.12
C ALA A 194 -5.66 -20.88 -1.80
N PRO A 195 -5.90 -21.28 -3.07
CA PRO A 195 -5.04 -22.27 -3.75
C PRO A 195 -3.60 -21.79 -3.95
N ILE A 196 -3.37 -20.48 -4.03
CA ILE A 196 -2.05 -19.87 -4.26
C ILE A 196 -1.42 -19.44 -2.93
N HIS A 197 -2.19 -18.76 -2.09
CA HIS A 197 -1.74 -18.26 -0.79
C HIS A 197 -2.82 -18.47 0.28
N PRO A 198 -2.89 -19.67 0.90
CA PRO A 198 -3.98 -20.04 1.81
C PRO A 198 -4.02 -19.23 3.11
N LYS A 199 -2.95 -18.51 3.45
CA LYS A 199 -2.83 -17.85 4.75
C LYS A 199 -3.51 -16.49 4.83
N ALA A 200 -3.54 -15.75 3.73
CA ALA A 200 -4.02 -14.36 3.77
C ALA A 200 -4.31 -13.81 2.38
N MET A 201 -5.17 -12.79 2.33
CA MET A 201 -5.35 -11.86 1.22
C MET A 201 -5.51 -10.44 1.76
N PRO A 202 -5.30 -9.40 0.95
CA PRO A 202 -5.62 -8.02 1.35
C PRO A 202 -7.12 -7.86 1.66
N VAL A 203 -7.45 -6.95 2.58
CA VAL A 203 -8.83 -6.48 2.76
C VAL A 203 -9.16 -5.52 1.63
N ILE A 204 -10.15 -5.86 0.81
CA ILE A 204 -10.49 -5.14 -0.42
C ILE A 204 -11.85 -4.46 -0.27
N PHE A 205 -11.92 -3.21 -0.69
CA PHE A 205 -13.14 -2.41 -0.82
C PHE A 205 -13.42 -2.16 -2.30
N THR A 206 -14.66 -2.41 -2.70
CA THR A 206 -15.12 -2.28 -4.08
C THR A 206 -16.20 -1.23 -4.26
N THR A 207 -16.72 -0.68 -3.15
CA THR A 207 -17.78 0.33 -3.14
C THR A 207 -17.34 1.57 -2.37
N GLU A 208 -17.98 2.69 -2.70
CA GLU A 208 -17.78 3.94 -1.99
C GLU A 208 -18.22 3.86 -0.54
N GLU A 209 -19.31 3.16 -0.26
CA GLU A 209 -19.83 2.97 1.09
C GLU A 209 -18.82 2.23 1.99
N GLU A 210 -18.16 1.19 1.48
CA GLU A 210 -17.10 0.48 2.22
C GLU A 210 -15.94 1.41 2.54
N VAL A 211 -15.55 2.24 1.58
CA VAL A 211 -14.49 3.26 1.76
C VAL A 211 -14.89 4.29 2.81
N ASP A 212 -16.14 4.78 2.77
CA ASP A 212 -16.66 5.74 3.76
C ASP A 212 -16.68 5.17 5.17
N ILE A 213 -17.19 3.96 5.33
CA ILE A 213 -17.21 3.26 6.62
C ILE A 213 -15.78 3.11 7.14
N TRP A 214 -14.84 2.66 6.29
CA TRP A 214 -13.46 2.49 6.70
C TRP A 214 -12.82 3.79 7.15
N LEU A 215 -12.98 4.86 6.40
CA LEU A 215 -12.32 6.14 6.71
C LEU A 215 -12.93 6.85 7.91
N ASN A 216 -14.26 6.77 8.11
CA ASN A 216 -14.98 7.68 9.01
C ASN A 216 -15.62 7.01 10.24
N ALA A 217 -16.00 5.74 10.15
CA ALA A 217 -16.73 5.08 11.23
C ALA A 217 -15.90 4.92 12.52
N PRO A 218 -16.50 4.75 13.70
CA PRO A 218 -15.79 4.36 14.91
C PRO A 218 -14.93 3.11 14.68
N THR A 219 -13.79 3.02 15.37
CA THR A 219 -12.79 1.96 15.13
C THR A 219 -13.40 0.55 15.18
N GLN A 220 -14.30 0.28 16.11
CA GLN A 220 -14.93 -1.03 16.24
C GLN A 220 -15.72 -1.39 14.99
N VAL A 221 -16.54 -0.48 14.46
CA VAL A 221 -17.33 -0.68 13.24
C VAL A 221 -16.43 -0.85 12.03
N ALA A 222 -15.40 -0.01 11.89
CA ALA A 222 -14.46 -0.12 10.78
C ALA A 222 -13.69 -1.46 10.78
N LEU A 223 -13.35 -2.00 11.95
CA LEU A 223 -12.64 -3.28 12.03
C LEU A 223 -13.51 -4.49 11.67
N GLU A 224 -14.83 -4.38 11.67
CA GLU A 224 -15.72 -5.41 11.12
C GLU A 224 -15.56 -5.57 9.60
N MET A 225 -14.99 -4.55 8.93
CA MET A 225 -14.63 -4.60 7.51
C MET A 225 -13.37 -5.45 7.22
N GLN A 226 -12.65 -5.93 8.26
CA GLN A 226 -11.52 -6.84 8.09
C GLN A 226 -12.01 -8.27 7.78
N ARG A 227 -12.55 -8.44 6.60
CA ARG A 227 -13.13 -9.67 6.07
C ARG A 227 -12.65 -9.95 4.65
N PRO A 228 -12.67 -11.20 4.19
CA PRO A 228 -12.34 -11.51 2.80
C PRO A 228 -13.35 -10.88 1.84
N LEU A 229 -12.88 -10.59 0.64
CA LEU A 229 -13.78 -10.30 -0.47
C LEU A 229 -14.58 -11.55 -0.80
N ALA A 230 -15.85 -11.39 -1.11
CA ALA A 230 -16.74 -12.51 -1.46
C ALA A 230 -16.18 -13.34 -2.62
N ASP A 231 -16.36 -14.64 -2.56
CA ASP A 231 -15.96 -15.57 -3.61
C ASP A 231 -16.58 -15.20 -4.98
N GLY A 232 -15.86 -15.50 -6.05
CA GLY A 232 -16.27 -15.20 -7.43
C GLY A 232 -15.99 -13.76 -7.88
N LYS A 233 -15.39 -12.94 -7.02
CA LYS A 233 -15.11 -11.52 -7.31
C LYS A 233 -13.69 -11.26 -7.84
N LEU A 234 -12.78 -12.20 -7.68
CA LEU A 234 -11.41 -12.09 -8.19
C LEU A 234 -11.20 -13.02 -9.40
N ARG A 235 -10.27 -12.61 -10.25
CA ARG A 235 -9.76 -13.39 -11.37
C ARG A 235 -8.25 -13.37 -11.38
N ILE A 236 -7.63 -14.48 -11.81
CA ILE A 236 -6.22 -14.50 -12.14
C ILE A 236 -6.08 -13.85 -13.52
N VAL A 237 -5.35 -12.73 -13.59
CA VAL A 237 -5.21 -11.92 -14.80
C VAL A 237 -3.81 -11.99 -15.42
N ALA A 238 -2.80 -12.46 -14.67
CA ALA A 238 -1.46 -12.73 -15.18
C ALA A 238 -0.74 -13.73 -14.27
N LYS A 239 0.25 -14.44 -14.83
CA LYS A 239 1.09 -15.40 -14.10
C LYS A 239 2.52 -15.39 -14.63
N GLY A 240 3.50 -15.35 -13.73
CA GLY A 240 4.93 -15.35 -14.06
C GLY A 240 5.53 -13.95 -14.22
N GLU A 241 4.73 -12.95 -14.50
CA GLU A 241 5.18 -11.57 -14.71
C GLU A 241 5.53 -10.87 -13.39
N ARG A 242 6.66 -10.13 -13.38
CA ARG A 242 7.09 -9.36 -12.21
C ARG A 242 6.29 -8.07 -11.98
N THR A 243 5.58 -7.61 -12.98
CA THR A 243 4.75 -6.40 -12.96
C THR A 243 3.48 -6.66 -13.76
N ASP A 244 2.42 -5.95 -13.45
CA ASP A 244 1.17 -5.98 -14.23
C ASP A 244 0.94 -4.57 -14.82
N ALA A 245 1.27 -4.41 -16.09
CA ALA A 245 1.21 -3.14 -16.81
C ALA A 245 -0.08 -2.92 -17.60
N ALA A 246 -1.02 -3.88 -17.56
CA ALA A 246 -2.28 -3.81 -18.31
C ALA A 246 -3.33 -2.89 -17.68
#